data_9a102d061f6420c30e69d46ec935565f
#
_entry.id   9a102d061f6420c30e69d46ec935565f
#
_cell.length_a   1.000
_cell.length_b   1.000
_cell.length_c   1.000
_cell.angle_alpha   90.00
_cell.angle_beta   90.00
_cell.angle_gamma   90.00
#
_symmetry.space_group_name_H-M   'P 1'
#
loop_
_entity.id
_entity.type
_entity.pdbx_description
1 polymer ?
#
loop_
_entity_poly.entity_id
_entity_poly.type
_entity_poly.pdbx_seq_one_letter_code
_entity_poly.pdbx_strand_id
1 'polypeptide(L)'
;MKHFSKGDKDMAFTGKATYSAGANLPELAEDVADLIGIVSPYETPLLDALGDPLREATSTHHEWLEDELLPNKDAVNDSTFTDPDIDTQFVVDNGSRFRVGDQIQIEGSRELMLVMGVNGNSLTVSRGYGGTLPESLADNQVINILGNAALEGDDKPGIRFTNRSRRGNYTQIFTATVEVSGTDIAASHLGLADEMDYQKQERLRELIRDLENTVINGGQPSASPQGGDTARRTMKGVVQHLATNVFRTGDSDFPTGADLDEAKINYALRKIWASSNGNVDLIVVGGFQKRKINSFLSASRSYAGSDTKFTDMVNVYESDFGVCRIVTTRWLPQDTVLLLDSSRIAVLPLAGRSFYFKPLASSGDYECGELIGEYTVELKNEAAHGIIRGLSVS
;
A
#
# COMPACT_ATOMS: atom_id res chain seq x y z
N MET A 1 76.52 41.99 -25.24
CA MET A 1 75.48 41.04 -24.76
C MET A 1 75.35 41.22 -23.26
N LYS A 2 74.38 41.94 -22.80
CA LYS A 2 74.09 42.13 -21.37
C LYS A 2 72.76 41.36 -21.04
N HIS A 3 72.87 40.28 -20.22
CA HIS A 3 71.81 39.58 -19.65
C HIS A 3 71.10 40.45 -18.60
N PHE A 4 69.88 40.77 -18.83
CA PHE A 4 68.99 41.30 -17.79
C PHE A 4 68.29 40.11 -17.07
N SER A 5 68.72 39.88 -15.84
CA SER A 5 68.01 39.03 -14.89
C SER A 5 66.75 39.77 -14.44
N LYS A 6 65.59 39.19 -14.73
CA LYS A 6 64.30 39.65 -14.25
C LYS A 6 64.12 39.06 -12.85
N GLY A 7 64.43 39.86 -11.84
CA GLY A 7 64.06 39.48 -10.46
C GLY A 7 62.55 39.56 -10.28
N ASP A 8 61.95 38.44 -10.06
CA ASP A 8 60.54 38.34 -9.49
C ASP A 8 60.61 38.94 -8.09
N LYS A 9 60.02 40.14 -7.96
CA LYS A 9 59.68 40.68 -6.65
C LYS A 9 58.39 40.10 -6.27
N ASP A 10 58.35 39.01 -5.52
CA ASP A 10 57.25 38.63 -4.69
C ASP A 10 57.00 39.77 -3.70
N MET A 11 56.09 40.67 -4.07
CA MET A 11 55.59 41.68 -3.13
C MET A 11 54.67 41.00 -2.17
N ALA A 12 55.22 40.56 -1.05
CA ALA A 12 54.41 40.15 0.09
C ALA A 12 53.55 41.34 0.53
N PHE A 13 52.24 41.13 0.59
CA PHE A 13 51.32 42.12 1.10
C PHE A 13 51.66 42.47 2.54
N THR A 14 51.97 43.74 2.80
CA THR A 14 52.44 44.23 4.09
C THR A 14 51.30 44.85 4.96
N GLY A 15 50.06 44.79 4.45
CA GLY A 15 48.89 45.29 5.17
C GLY A 15 48.20 44.22 6.04
N LYS A 16 47.14 44.60 6.73
CA LYS A 16 46.30 43.67 7.51
C LYS A 16 45.49 42.78 6.54
N ALA A 17 45.68 41.49 6.62
CA ALA A 17 44.99 40.50 5.82
C ALA A 17 44.35 39.45 6.74
N THR A 18 43.31 38.77 6.27
CA THR A 18 42.57 37.76 7.03
C THR A 18 43.44 36.60 7.53
N TYR A 19 44.53 36.27 6.78
CA TYR A 19 45.47 35.23 7.18
C TYR A 19 46.58 35.72 8.14
N SER A 20 46.67 37.04 8.40
CA SER A 20 47.79 37.65 9.16
C SER A 20 47.61 37.54 10.68
N ALA A 21 46.42 37.20 11.18
CA ALA A 21 46.09 37.28 12.59
C ALA A 21 45.78 35.92 13.25
N GLY A 22 46.05 34.81 12.58
CA GLY A 22 45.70 33.49 13.13
C GLY A 22 44.17 33.24 13.16
N ALA A 23 43.74 32.14 13.75
CA ALA A 23 42.36 31.66 13.67
C ALA A 23 41.30 32.51 14.42
N ASN A 24 41.68 33.59 15.11
CA ASN A 24 40.76 34.40 15.95
C ASN A 24 40.91 35.89 15.62
N LEU A 25 40.30 36.34 14.53
CA LEU A 25 40.02 37.78 14.35
C LEU A 25 38.66 38.10 14.95
N PRO A 26 38.59 38.87 16.05
CA PRO A 26 37.29 39.22 16.69
C PRO A 26 36.43 40.13 15.81
N GLU A 27 36.96 40.61 14.69
CA GLU A 27 36.30 41.50 13.75
C GLU A 27 35.76 40.75 12.49
N LEU A 28 36.13 39.48 12.31
CA LEU A 28 35.59 38.64 11.20
C LEU A 28 34.33 37.94 11.68
N ALA A 29 33.21 38.32 11.13
CA ALA A 29 31.97 37.55 11.31
C ALA A 29 32.14 36.18 10.62
N GLU A 30 31.77 35.11 11.31
CA GLU A 30 31.70 33.81 10.68
C GLU A 30 30.60 33.84 9.60
N ASP A 31 30.97 33.44 8.39
CA ASP A 31 30.00 33.31 7.28
C ASP A 31 29.25 31.99 7.47
N VAL A 32 28.15 32.05 8.21
CA VAL A 32 27.25 30.94 8.40
C VAL A 32 26.04 31.15 7.47
N ALA A 33 25.72 30.14 6.67
CA ALA A 33 24.55 30.21 5.81
C ALA A 33 23.28 30.36 6.64
N ASP A 34 22.46 31.37 6.33
CA ASP A 34 21.20 31.67 7.03
C ASP A 34 20.13 30.60 6.78
N LEU A 35 20.42 29.55 6.02
CA LEU A 35 19.49 28.51 5.63
C LEU A 35 19.87 27.19 6.31
N ILE A 36 18.99 26.72 7.20
CA ILE A 36 19.17 25.42 7.85
C ILE A 36 18.66 24.33 6.91
N GLY A 37 19.55 23.46 6.46
CA GLY A 37 19.22 22.33 5.64
C GLY A 37 18.88 21.08 6.49
N ILE A 38 17.74 20.46 6.23
CA ILE A 38 17.35 19.20 6.89
C ILE A 38 18.06 18.04 6.18
N VAL A 39 18.92 17.34 6.92
CA VAL A 39 19.72 16.23 6.39
C VAL A 39 18.95 14.90 6.42
N SER A 40 18.06 14.72 7.39
CA SER A 40 17.31 13.49 7.56
C SER A 40 16.14 13.37 6.59
N PRO A 41 15.84 12.16 6.05
CA PRO A 41 14.68 11.96 5.20
C PRO A 41 13.37 12.12 6.00
N TYR A 42 12.45 12.93 5.48
CA TYR A 42 11.14 13.19 6.07
C TYR A 42 9.98 13.05 5.08
N GLU A 43 10.27 12.61 3.86
CA GLU A 43 9.29 12.49 2.78
C GLU A 43 8.19 11.47 3.12
N THR A 44 6.97 11.78 2.72
CA THR A 44 5.76 10.99 2.99
C THR A 44 4.99 10.67 1.70
N PRO A 45 5.63 9.95 0.77
CA PRO A 45 5.09 9.77 -0.57
C PRO A 45 3.79 8.96 -0.63
N LEU A 46 3.54 8.07 0.33
CA LEU A 46 2.27 7.33 0.37
C LEU A 46 1.12 8.21 0.87
N LEU A 47 1.33 8.98 1.95
CA LEU A 47 0.33 9.92 2.44
C LEU A 47 -0.02 10.96 1.37
N ASP A 48 0.98 11.51 0.68
CA ASP A 48 0.78 12.44 -0.43
C ASP A 48 0.00 11.81 -1.60
N ALA A 49 0.21 10.51 -1.84
CA ALA A 49 -0.48 9.76 -2.88
C ALA A 49 -1.94 9.46 -2.52
N LEU A 50 -2.23 9.20 -1.26
CA LEU A 50 -3.58 8.95 -0.76
C LEU A 50 -4.39 10.25 -0.60
N GLY A 51 -3.70 11.38 -0.36
CA GLY A 51 -4.32 12.67 -0.13
C GLY A 51 -5.01 12.81 1.23
N ASP A 52 -5.57 13.99 1.47
CA ASP A 52 -6.25 14.29 2.73
C ASP A 52 -7.61 13.56 2.83
N PRO A 53 -7.92 12.97 3.97
CA PRO A 53 -9.19 12.27 4.17
C PRO A 53 -10.37 13.26 4.21
N LEU A 54 -11.46 12.92 3.54
CA LEU A 54 -12.71 13.71 3.54
C LEU A 54 -13.55 13.53 4.81
N ARG A 55 -13.10 12.67 5.73
CA ARG A 55 -13.84 12.32 6.95
C ARG A 55 -12.90 12.02 8.10
N GLU A 56 -13.45 12.00 9.31
CA GLU A 56 -12.74 11.71 10.54
C GLU A 56 -13.29 10.43 11.20
N ALA A 57 -12.45 9.74 11.96
CA ALA A 57 -12.89 8.65 12.82
C ALA A 57 -13.60 9.23 14.06
N THR A 58 -14.73 8.65 14.43
CA THR A 58 -15.54 9.11 15.57
C THR A 58 -15.31 8.29 16.84
N SER A 59 -14.56 7.19 16.75
CA SER A 59 -14.27 6.28 17.86
C SER A 59 -12.81 5.84 17.81
N THR A 60 -12.29 5.44 18.95
CA THR A 60 -10.95 4.84 19.08
C THR A 60 -10.84 3.47 18.42
N HIS A 61 -11.95 2.76 18.23
CA HIS A 61 -12.10 1.61 17.36
C HIS A 61 -12.93 2.04 16.16
N HIS A 62 -12.27 2.30 15.04
CA HIS A 62 -12.93 2.64 13.79
C HIS A 62 -13.33 1.36 13.08
N GLU A 63 -14.62 1.23 12.77
CA GLU A 63 -15.18 0.04 12.15
C GLU A 63 -15.91 0.39 10.85
N TRP A 64 -15.84 -0.53 9.89
CA TRP A 64 -16.59 -0.46 8.63
C TRP A 64 -17.23 -1.80 8.32
N LEU A 65 -18.26 -1.76 7.50
CA LEU A 65 -18.97 -2.96 7.05
C LEU A 65 -18.53 -3.29 5.63
N GLU A 66 -18.26 -4.55 5.39
CA GLU A 66 -18.00 -5.13 4.09
C GLU A 66 -19.09 -6.15 3.77
N ASP A 67 -19.52 -6.16 2.52
CA ASP A 67 -20.48 -7.15 2.01
C ASP A 67 -19.87 -7.79 0.76
N GLU A 68 -20.12 -9.07 0.59
CA GLU A 68 -19.63 -9.85 -0.52
C GLU A 68 -20.82 -10.46 -1.26
N LEU A 69 -20.83 -10.35 -2.58
CA LEU A 69 -21.83 -11.03 -3.39
C LEU A 69 -21.68 -12.55 -3.25
N LEU A 70 -22.78 -13.27 -3.39
CA LEU A 70 -22.73 -14.72 -3.41
C LEU A 70 -21.78 -15.19 -4.52
N PRO A 71 -20.87 -16.12 -4.22
CA PRO A 71 -19.92 -16.63 -5.19
C PRO A 71 -20.65 -17.23 -6.41
N ASN A 72 -20.15 -16.90 -7.59
CA ASN A 72 -20.59 -17.47 -8.87
C ASN A 72 -19.72 -18.63 -9.35
N LYS A 73 -18.84 -19.12 -8.48
CA LYS A 73 -17.95 -20.26 -8.73
C LYS A 73 -18.06 -21.27 -7.59
N ASP A 74 -17.87 -22.53 -7.92
CA ASP A 74 -17.72 -23.64 -7.00
C ASP A 74 -16.76 -24.67 -7.59
N ALA A 75 -16.55 -25.82 -6.92
CA ALA A 75 -15.77 -26.91 -7.47
C ALA A 75 -16.53 -28.24 -7.39
N VAL A 76 -16.23 -29.13 -8.33
CA VAL A 76 -16.60 -30.55 -8.24
C VAL A 76 -15.86 -31.18 -7.06
N ASN A 77 -16.58 -31.84 -6.20
CA ASN A 77 -16.02 -32.57 -5.04
C ASN A 77 -16.53 -34.02 -5.08
N ASP A 78 -16.19 -34.66 -6.17
CA ASP A 78 -16.59 -36.04 -6.44
C ASP A 78 -15.45 -36.80 -7.13
N SER A 79 -14.90 -37.77 -6.46
CA SER A 79 -13.85 -38.65 -6.99
C SER A 79 -14.40 -40.02 -7.43
N THR A 80 -15.74 -40.21 -7.39
CA THR A 80 -16.39 -41.51 -7.55
C THR A 80 -17.30 -41.60 -8.74
N PHE A 81 -16.97 -40.89 -9.84
CA PHE A 81 -17.72 -40.98 -11.08
C PHE A 81 -17.76 -42.40 -11.61
N THR A 82 -18.97 -42.87 -12.01
CA THR A 82 -19.14 -44.15 -12.65
C THR A 82 -18.78 -44.05 -14.13
N ASP A 83 -19.27 -43.01 -14.79
CA ASP A 83 -18.95 -42.66 -16.17
C ASP A 83 -18.89 -41.11 -16.28
N PRO A 84 -17.68 -40.51 -16.13
CA PRO A 84 -17.52 -39.05 -16.07
C PRO A 84 -18.09 -38.31 -17.30
N ASP A 85 -18.26 -39.01 -18.43
CA ASP A 85 -18.71 -38.40 -19.69
C ASP A 85 -20.24 -38.29 -19.78
N ILE A 86 -20.97 -39.13 -18.99
CA ILE A 86 -22.44 -39.18 -19.08
C ILE A 86 -23.14 -39.02 -17.72
N ASP A 87 -22.43 -39.10 -16.61
CA ASP A 87 -23.03 -38.96 -15.30
C ASP A 87 -23.78 -37.62 -15.17
N THR A 88 -25.05 -37.70 -14.77
CA THR A 88 -25.94 -36.56 -14.61
C THR A 88 -26.05 -36.07 -13.16
N GLN A 89 -25.39 -36.75 -12.25
CA GLN A 89 -25.38 -36.44 -10.82
C GLN A 89 -23.95 -36.45 -10.29
N PHE A 90 -23.58 -35.39 -9.57
CA PHE A 90 -22.26 -35.29 -8.94
C PHE A 90 -22.31 -34.37 -7.71
N VAL A 91 -21.31 -34.48 -6.86
CA VAL A 91 -21.18 -33.69 -5.62
C VAL A 91 -20.31 -32.46 -5.88
N VAL A 92 -20.67 -31.34 -5.24
CA VAL A 92 -19.94 -30.07 -5.27
C VAL A 92 -19.56 -29.65 -3.85
N ASP A 93 -18.62 -28.71 -3.73
CA ASP A 93 -18.18 -28.22 -2.43
C ASP A 93 -19.31 -27.58 -1.64
N ASN A 94 -20.14 -26.76 -2.27
CA ASN A 94 -21.22 -26.06 -1.62
C ASN A 94 -22.47 -25.94 -2.49
N GLY A 95 -23.38 -26.90 -2.36
CA GLY A 95 -24.62 -26.93 -3.13
C GLY A 95 -25.53 -25.72 -2.89
N SER A 96 -25.39 -24.97 -1.78
CA SER A 96 -26.18 -23.76 -1.54
C SER A 96 -25.88 -22.62 -2.52
N ARG A 97 -24.80 -22.71 -3.27
CA ARG A 97 -24.45 -21.78 -4.33
C ARG A 97 -25.30 -21.97 -5.59
N PHE A 98 -25.93 -23.12 -5.76
CA PHE A 98 -26.69 -23.49 -6.93
C PHE A 98 -28.21 -23.42 -6.69
N ARG A 99 -28.94 -23.26 -7.79
CA ARG A 99 -30.40 -23.33 -7.82
C ARG A 99 -30.81 -24.12 -9.05
N VAL A 100 -32.02 -24.68 -8.96
CA VAL A 100 -32.70 -25.24 -10.14
C VAL A 100 -32.82 -24.14 -11.21
N GLY A 101 -32.47 -24.48 -12.44
CA GLY A 101 -32.47 -23.54 -13.56
C GLY A 101 -31.13 -22.78 -13.74
N ASP A 102 -30.14 -23.00 -12.87
CA ASP A 102 -28.80 -22.44 -13.11
C ASP A 102 -28.14 -23.12 -14.30
N GLN A 103 -27.58 -22.31 -15.21
CA GLN A 103 -26.69 -22.79 -16.25
C GLN A 103 -25.28 -22.77 -15.69
N ILE A 104 -24.58 -23.88 -15.80
CA ILE A 104 -23.23 -24.05 -15.27
C ILE A 104 -22.28 -24.56 -16.36
N GLN A 105 -21.01 -24.24 -16.20
CA GLN A 105 -19.93 -24.62 -17.11
C GLN A 105 -18.69 -24.94 -16.29
N ILE A 106 -18.01 -26.03 -16.63
CA ILE A 106 -16.68 -26.33 -16.09
C ILE A 106 -15.63 -25.41 -16.72
N GLU A 107 -14.74 -24.89 -15.91
CA GLU A 107 -13.64 -24.04 -16.41
C GLU A 107 -12.74 -24.82 -17.38
N GLY A 108 -12.57 -24.29 -18.59
CA GLY A 108 -11.84 -24.96 -19.67
C GLY A 108 -12.66 -25.90 -20.56
N SER A 109 -13.89 -26.27 -20.14
CA SER A 109 -14.85 -27.04 -20.94
C SER A 109 -15.72 -26.12 -21.79
N ARG A 110 -16.25 -26.65 -22.88
CA ARG A 110 -17.27 -25.98 -23.71
C ARG A 110 -18.68 -26.51 -23.44
N GLU A 111 -18.81 -27.53 -22.62
CA GLU A 111 -20.12 -28.06 -22.27
C GLU A 111 -20.89 -27.08 -21.37
N LEU A 112 -22.15 -26.88 -21.73
CA LEU A 112 -23.15 -26.23 -20.86
C LEU A 112 -24.00 -27.30 -20.19
N MET A 113 -24.25 -27.14 -18.92
CA MET A 113 -25.12 -28.00 -18.12
C MET A 113 -26.21 -27.16 -17.48
N LEU A 114 -27.42 -27.70 -17.39
CA LEU A 114 -28.54 -27.06 -16.68
C LEU A 114 -28.80 -27.82 -15.38
N VAL A 115 -28.83 -27.10 -14.26
CA VAL A 115 -29.15 -27.68 -12.94
C VAL A 115 -30.64 -27.99 -12.87
N MET A 116 -30.96 -29.25 -12.75
CA MET A 116 -32.35 -29.76 -12.64
C MET A 116 -32.77 -29.99 -11.20
N GLY A 117 -31.80 -30.22 -10.31
CA GLY A 117 -32.07 -30.46 -8.90
C GLY A 117 -30.85 -30.22 -8.02
N VAL A 118 -31.10 -29.78 -6.79
CA VAL A 118 -30.07 -29.59 -5.76
C VAL A 118 -30.53 -30.27 -4.50
N ASN A 119 -29.74 -31.24 -3.99
CA ASN A 119 -30.00 -31.94 -2.76
C ASN A 119 -28.77 -31.93 -1.86
N GLY A 120 -28.74 -31.01 -0.90
CA GLY A 120 -27.50 -30.74 -0.14
C GLY A 120 -26.38 -30.29 -1.07
N ASN A 121 -25.29 -31.03 -1.12
CA ASN A 121 -24.17 -30.77 -2.03
C ASN A 121 -24.23 -31.61 -3.34
N SER A 122 -25.25 -32.43 -3.53
CA SER A 122 -25.42 -33.20 -4.75
C SER A 122 -26.24 -32.42 -5.76
N LEU A 123 -25.71 -32.24 -6.95
CA LEU A 123 -26.36 -31.61 -8.08
C LEU A 123 -26.87 -32.69 -9.04
N THR A 124 -28.08 -32.50 -9.57
CA THR A 124 -28.61 -33.24 -10.71
C THR A 124 -28.66 -32.29 -11.88
N VAL A 125 -28.00 -32.63 -12.99
CA VAL A 125 -27.84 -31.75 -14.15
C VAL A 125 -28.33 -32.43 -15.44
N SER A 126 -28.78 -31.60 -16.39
CA SER A 126 -28.95 -32.02 -17.78
C SER A 126 -27.65 -31.69 -18.53
N ARG A 127 -26.97 -32.71 -19.00
CA ARG A 127 -25.70 -32.61 -19.76
C ARG A 127 -25.97 -32.14 -21.19
N GLY A 128 -24.97 -31.53 -21.82
CA GLY A 128 -25.04 -31.11 -23.21
C GLY A 128 -26.14 -30.07 -23.50
N TYR A 129 -26.47 -29.22 -22.55
CA TYR A 129 -27.52 -28.22 -22.69
C TYR A 129 -27.23 -27.24 -23.83
N GLY A 130 -28.28 -26.85 -24.57
CA GLY A 130 -28.13 -25.93 -25.69
C GLY A 130 -27.45 -26.53 -26.92
N GLY A 131 -27.33 -27.86 -26.99
CA GLY A 131 -26.69 -28.56 -28.12
C GLY A 131 -25.17 -28.65 -28.01
N THR A 132 -24.62 -28.40 -26.84
CA THR A 132 -23.19 -28.64 -26.55
C THR A 132 -22.94 -30.14 -26.37
N LEU A 133 -21.69 -30.57 -26.57
CA LEU A 133 -21.31 -31.97 -26.35
C LEU A 133 -20.88 -32.17 -24.89
N PRO A 134 -21.32 -33.29 -24.26
CA PRO A 134 -20.82 -33.66 -22.93
C PRO A 134 -19.30 -33.87 -22.96
N GLU A 135 -18.64 -33.42 -21.92
CA GLU A 135 -17.19 -33.56 -21.69
C GLU A 135 -16.95 -34.22 -20.31
N SER A 136 -15.79 -34.87 -20.16
CA SER A 136 -15.46 -35.64 -18.95
C SER A 136 -15.37 -34.74 -17.72
N LEU A 137 -16.06 -35.12 -16.66
CA LEU A 137 -15.97 -34.47 -15.33
C LEU A 137 -14.83 -35.07 -14.51
N ALA A 138 -14.17 -34.26 -13.71
CA ALA A 138 -13.13 -34.71 -12.77
C ALA A 138 -13.26 -33.98 -11.44
N ASP A 139 -12.77 -34.61 -10.40
CA ASP A 139 -12.70 -34.03 -9.06
C ASP A 139 -11.86 -32.72 -9.05
N ASN A 140 -12.25 -31.76 -8.22
CA ASN A 140 -11.64 -30.45 -8.07
C ASN A 140 -11.71 -29.52 -9.33
N GLN A 141 -12.47 -29.86 -10.36
CA GLN A 141 -12.72 -28.94 -11.47
C GLN A 141 -13.58 -27.75 -11.02
N VAL A 142 -13.20 -26.55 -11.44
CA VAL A 142 -13.94 -25.33 -11.13
C VAL A 142 -15.20 -25.23 -11.96
N ILE A 143 -16.32 -24.98 -11.30
CA ILE A 143 -17.63 -24.75 -11.92
C ILE A 143 -17.91 -23.27 -11.94
N ASN A 144 -18.23 -22.72 -13.10
CA ASN A 144 -18.73 -21.36 -13.25
C ASN A 144 -20.26 -21.36 -13.35
N ILE A 145 -20.94 -20.59 -12.53
CA ILE A 145 -22.39 -20.37 -12.60
C ILE A 145 -22.63 -19.19 -13.54
N LEU A 146 -23.18 -19.45 -14.72
CA LEU A 146 -23.36 -18.44 -15.76
C LEU A 146 -24.59 -17.56 -15.50
N GLY A 147 -25.65 -18.15 -14.94
CA GLY A 147 -26.89 -17.46 -14.63
C GLY A 147 -28.03 -18.42 -14.43
N ASN A 148 -29.16 -17.91 -13.97
CA ASN A 148 -30.39 -18.68 -13.71
C ASN A 148 -31.46 -18.39 -14.76
N ALA A 149 -32.13 -19.42 -15.23
CA ALA A 149 -33.31 -19.33 -16.08
C ALA A 149 -34.52 -19.87 -15.30
N ALA A 150 -35.50 -19.01 -15.04
CA ALA A 150 -36.76 -19.42 -14.45
C ALA A 150 -37.76 -19.88 -15.51
N LEU A 151 -38.72 -20.74 -15.14
CA LEU A 151 -39.82 -21.08 -15.99
C LEU A 151 -40.83 -19.94 -16.07
N GLU A 152 -41.50 -19.79 -17.19
CA GLU A 152 -42.58 -18.83 -17.32
C GLU A 152 -43.75 -19.23 -16.40
N GLY A 153 -44.15 -18.29 -15.50
CA GLY A 153 -45.21 -18.53 -14.55
C GLY A 153 -44.84 -19.38 -13.32
N ASP A 154 -43.54 -19.62 -13.11
CA ASP A 154 -43.04 -20.39 -11.96
C ASP A 154 -43.23 -19.62 -10.62
N ASP A 155 -43.23 -20.36 -9.53
CA ASP A 155 -43.24 -19.79 -8.18
C ASP A 155 -41.88 -19.06 -7.88
N LYS A 156 -41.92 -18.14 -6.92
CA LYS A 156 -40.73 -17.41 -6.49
C LYS A 156 -39.60 -18.37 -6.07
N PRO A 157 -38.35 -18.14 -6.50
CA PRO A 157 -37.22 -18.95 -6.07
C PRO A 157 -36.94 -18.77 -4.56
N GLY A 158 -36.23 -19.73 -3.98
CA GLY A 158 -35.77 -19.66 -2.59
C GLY A 158 -35.01 -18.36 -2.26
N ILE A 159 -35.26 -17.84 -1.06
CA ILE A 159 -34.61 -16.59 -0.58
C ILE A 159 -33.12 -16.85 -0.39
N ARG A 160 -32.28 -15.94 -0.89
CA ARG A 160 -30.85 -15.85 -0.62
C ARG A 160 -30.54 -14.53 0.05
N PHE A 161 -29.57 -14.52 0.94
CA PHE A 161 -29.08 -13.31 1.58
C PHE A 161 -27.57 -13.43 1.83
N THR A 162 -26.91 -12.30 1.92
CA THR A 162 -25.50 -12.18 2.30
C THR A 162 -25.42 -11.62 3.72
N ASN A 163 -24.39 -12.04 4.45
CA ASN A 163 -24.10 -11.49 5.76
C ASN A 163 -22.94 -10.49 5.63
N ARG A 164 -23.18 -9.28 6.10
CA ARG A 164 -22.12 -8.27 6.18
C ARG A 164 -21.08 -8.65 7.21
N SER A 165 -19.83 -8.52 6.86
CA SER A 165 -18.71 -8.66 7.78
C SER A 165 -18.31 -7.30 8.35
N ARG A 166 -17.96 -7.29 9.65
CA ARG A 166 -17.45 -6.09 10.31
C ARG A 166 -15.93 -6.18 10.36
N ARG A 167 -15.27 -5.15 9.85
CA ARG A 167 -13.83 -4.96 9.91
C ARG A 167 -13.54 -3.71 10.72
N GLY A 168 -12.33 -3.61 11.28
CA GLY A 168 -11.99 -2.43 12.06
C GLY A 168 -10.50 -2.32 12.33
N ASN A 169 -10.12 -1.13 12.76
CA ASN A 169 -8.77 -0.79 13.16
C ASN A 169 -8.83 0.17 14.36
N TYR A 170 -7.82 0.14 15.21
CA TYR A 170 -7.72 1.04 16.36
C TYR A 170 -6.94 2.28 15.98
N THR A 171 -7.23 3.39 16.68
CA THR A 171 -6.46 4.63 16.56
C THR A 171 -5.15 4.51 17.33
N GLN A 172 -4.11 5.18 16.83
CA GLN A 172 -2.81 5.31 17.49
C GLN A 172 -2.53 6.77 17.79
N ILE A 173 -2.03 7.04 18.99
CA ILE A 173 -1.65 8.38 19.42
C ILE A 173 -0.18 8.61 19.09
N PHE A 174 0.11 9.72 18.43
CA PHE A 174 1.46 10.21 18.12
C PHE A 174 1.71 11.47 18.95
N THR A 175 2.82 11.53 19.67
CA THR A 175 3.17 12.66 20.52
C THR A 175 4.64 13.01 20.41
N ALA A 176 4.93 14.33 20.46
CA ALA A 176 6.28 14.84 20.59
C ALA A 176 6.27 16.07 21.49
N THR A 177 7.20 16.15 22.42
CA THR A 177 7.34 17.30 23.34
C THR A 177 8.36 18.28 22.79
N VAL A 178 8.05 19.57 22.91
CA VAL A 178 8.96 20.69 22.64
C VAL A 178 9.15 21.44 23.91
N GLU A 179 10.41 21.72 24.26
CA GLU A 179 10.80 22.49 25.43
C GLU A 179 11.99 23.37 25.09
N VAL A 180 11.87 24.67 25.31
CA VAL A 180 12.91 25.68 25.03
C VAL A 180 13.10 26.57 26.24
N SER A 181 14.35 26.80 26.66
CA SER A 181 14.64 27.66 27.80
C SER A 181 14.34 29.13 27.53
N GLY A 182 13.94 29.88 28.57
CA GLY A 182 13.69 31.31 28.42
C GLY A 182 14.91 32.09 27.94
N THR A 183 16.12 31.67 28.32
CA THR A 183 17.37 32.25 27.83
C THR A 183 17.56 32.03 26.35
N ASP A 184 17.22 30.82 25.83
CA ASP A 184 17.35 30.47 24.41
C ASP A 184 16.33 31.22 23.55
N ILE A 185 15.10 31.38 24.06
CA ILE A 185 14.05 32.19 23.42
C ILE A 185 14.49 33.68 23.34
N ALA A 186 15.17 34.19 24.35
CA ALA A 186 15.63 35.57 24.40
C ALA A 186 16.93 35.81 23.58
N ALA A 187 17.67 34.75 23.26
CA ALA A 187 18.90 34.84 22.48
C ALA A 187 18.57 35.02 21.00
N SER A 188 19.37 35.83 20.30
CA SER A 188 19.25 35.94 18.86
C SER A 188 20.04 34.82 18.18
N HIS A 189 19.37 34.02 17.35
CA HIS A 189 19.96 32.92 16.59
C HIS A 189 20.23 33.34 15.15
N LEU A 190 21.32 32.85 14.58
CA LEU A 190 21.61 33.01 13.15
C LEU A 190 20.66 32.13 12.34
N GLY A 191 19.94 32.74 11.40
CA GLY A 191 19.02 32.02 10.50
C GLY A 191 17.69 31.58 11.10
N LEU A 192 17.39 31.94 12.36
CA LEU A 192 16.15 31.60 13.05
C LEU A 192 15.49 32.84 13.63
N ALA A 193 14.21 33.04 13.31
CA ALA A 193 13.43 34.12 13.88
C ALA A 193 12.81 33.73 15.24
N ASP A 194 12.44 32.47 15.42
CA ASP A 194 11.81 31.91 16.62
C ASP A 194 12.22 30.43 16.77
N GLU A 195 12.97 30.12 17.81
CA GLU A 195 13.44 28.76 18.08
C GLU A 195 12.28 27.81 18.44
N MET A 196 11.29 28.28 19.18
CA MET A 196 10.13 27.49 19.56
C MET A 196 9.32 27.05 18.32
N ASP A 197 9.08 27.97 17.40
CA ASP A 197 8.33 27.64 16.15
C ASP A 197 9.15 26.73 15.22
N TYR A 198 10.44 26.89 15.17
CA TYR A 198 11.33 25.99 14.45
C TYR A 198 11.25 24.55 15.01
N GLN A 199 11.39 24.41 16.34
CA GLN A 199 11.31 23.09 16.98
C GLN A 199 9.94 22.43 16.80
N LYS A 200 8.84 23.20 16.84
CA LYS A 200 7.49 22.69 16.53
C LYS A 200 7.41 22.13 15.10
N GLN A 201 7.96 22.85 14.14
CA GLN A 201 7.95 22.39 12.74
C GLN A 201 8.77 21.11 12.55
N GLU A 202 9.96 21.02 13.16
CA GLU A 202 10.80 19.83 13.07
C GLU A 202 10.14 18.61 13.73
N ARG A 203 9.57 18.78 14.93
CA ARG A 203 8.82 17.69 15.60
C ARG A 203 7.58 17.28 14.81
N LEU A 204 6.88 18.21 14.18
CA LEU A 204 5.73 17.88 13.32
C LEU A 204 6.16 17.04 12.10
N ARG A 205 7.28 17.40 11.46
CA ARG A 205 7.83 16.59 10.34
C ARG A 205 8.19 15.17 10.78
N GLU A 206 8.78 15.02 11.97
CA GLU A 206 9.07 13.71 12.55
C GLU A 206 7.79 12.90 12.78
N LEU A 207 6.75 13.52 13.36
CA LEU A 207 5.48 12.85 13.61
C LEU A 207 4.77 12.42 12.33
N ILE A 208 4.80 13.25 11.27
CA ILE A 208 4.21 12.91 9.97
C ILE A 208 5.00 11.77 9.31
N ARG A 209 6.33 11.78 9.38
CA ARG A 209 7.18 10.67 8.95
C ARG A 209 6.85 9.38 9.70
N ASP A 210 6.69 9.45 11.01
CA ASP A 210 6.36 8.29 11.84
C ASP A 210 4.94 7.77 11.54
N LEU A 211 4.02 8.68 11.19
CA LEU A 211 2.68 8.31 10.70
C LEU A 211 2.78 7.54 9.39
N GLU A 212 3.53 8.03 8.39
CA GLU A 212 3.76 7.33 7.11
C GLU A 212 4.29 5.92 7.35
N ASN A 213 5.35 5.79 8.16
CA ASN A 213 5.95 4.48 8.45
C ASN A 213 4.96 3.55 9.17
N THR A 214 4.16 4.08 10.09
CA THR A 214 3.15 3.29 10.80
C THR A 214 1.97 2.89 9.89
N VAL A 215 1.57 3.76 8.97
CA VAL A 215 0.57 3.43 7.95
C VAL A 215 1.01 2.24 7.11
N ILE A 216 2.29 2.17 6.75
CA ILE A 216 2.83 1.04 5.97
C ILE A 216 3.04 -0.19 6.84
N ASN A 217 3.84 -0.06 7.93
CA ASN A 217 4.40 -1.18 8.69
C ASN A 217 3.78 -1.37 10.07
N GLY A 218 2.81 -0.55 10.48
CA GLY A 218 2.22 -0.60 11.81
C GLY A 218 1.75 -1.98 12.20
N GLY A 219 2.03 -2.36 13.44
CA GLY A 219 1.64 -3.64 14.02
C GLY A 219 0.65 -3.45 15.15
N GLN A 220 -0.48 -4.14 15.07
CA GLN A 220 -1.47 -4.22 16.14
C GLN A 220 -1.29 -5.52 16.90
N PRO A 221 -1.18 -5.50 18.23
CA PRO A 221 -1.10 -6.72 19.03
C PRO A 221 -2.43 -7.47 18.99
N SER A 222 -2.36 -8.80 18.99
CA SER A 222 -3.56 -9.66 19.05
C SER A 222 -4.22 -9.65 20.44
N ALA A 223 -3.41 -9.49 21.50
CA ALA A 223 -3.89 -9.38 22.88
C ALA A 223 -4.08 -7.90 23.24
N SER A 224 -5.25 -7.56 23.79
CA SER A 224 -5.61 -6.20 24.22
C SER A 224 -5.35 -5.09 23.19
N PRO A 225 -5.85 -5.23 21.96
CA PRO A 225 -5.62 -4.25 20.90
C PRO A 225 -6.19 -2.86 21.21
N GLN A 226 -7.18 -2.77 22.08
CA GLN A 226 -7.79 -1.52 22.55
C GLN A 226 -6.85 -0.70 23.46
N GLY A 227 -5.72 -1.29 23.89
CA GLY A 227 -4.85 -0.68 24.88
C GLY A 227 -5.39 -0.79 26.30
N GLY A 228 -4.68 -0.18 27.25
CA GLY A 228 -5.03 -0.14 28.68
C GLY A 228 -4.00 0.68 29.44
N ASP A 229 -4.08 0.69 30.78
CA ASP A 229 -3.19 1.48 31.63
C ASP A 229 -1.69 1.18 31.42
N THR A 230 -1.37 -0.05 31.01
CA THR A 230 0.00 -0.50 30.76
C THR A 230 0.23 -0.99 29.33
N ALA A 231 -0.83 -1.10 28.52
CA ALA A 231 -0.79 -1.56 27.14
C ALA A 231 -0.99 -0.39 26.16
N ARG A 232 -0.07 -0.23 25.23
CA ARG A 232 -0.16 0.83 24.20
C ARG A 232 -1.15 0.39 23.11
N ARG A 233 -2.02 1.31 22.70
CA ARG A 233 -2.89 1.13 21.55
C ARG A 233 -2.12 1.52 20.29
N THR A 234 -2.02 0.58 19.36
CA THR A 234 -1.35 0.78 18.06
C THR A 234 -2.29 0.44 16.92
N MET A 235 -2.15 1.13 15.81
CA MET A 235 -2.94 0.85 14.62
C MET A 235 -2.29 -0.25 13.77
N LYS A 236 -3.13 -0.95 13.03
CA LYS A 236 -2.75 -1.95 12.03
C LYS A 236 -2.39 -1.25 10.74
N GLY A 237 -1.16 -1.43 10.26
CA GLY A 237 -0.69 -0.88 9.00
C GLY A 237 -1.13 -1.72 7.79
N VAL A 238 -0.93 -1.16 6.59
CA VAL A 238 -1.31 -1.81 5.33
C VAL A 238 -0.72 -3.21 5.19
N VAL A 239 0.57 -3.38 5.47
CA VAL A 239 1.29 -4.67 5.38
C VAL A 239 0.66 -5.75 6.27
N GLN A 240 0.15 -5.38 7.44
CA GLN A 240 -0.49 -6.32 8.36
C GLN A 240 -1.96 -6.60 7.99
N HIS A 241 -2.62 -5.69 7.28
CA HIS A 241 -3.99 -5.92 6.80
C HIS A 241 -4.04 -6.98 5.70
N LEU A 242 -3.02 -7.05 4.84
CA LEU A 242 -2.98 -7.92 3.68
C LEU A 242 -2.71 -9.37 4.07
N ALA A 243 -3.70 -10.24 3.83
CA ALA A 243 -3.65 -11.66 4.15
C ALA A 243 -4.02 -12.55 2.95
N THR A 244 -4.92 -12.12 2.06
CA THR A 244 -5.46 -12.92 0.95
C THR A 244 -4.50 -12.94 -0.23
N ASN A 245 -4.12 -11.79 -0.75
CA ASN A 245 -3.27 -11.64 -1.93
C ASN A 245 -1.81 -11.42 -1.53
N VAL A 246 -1.22 -12.39 -0.84
CA VAL A 246 0.19 -12.40 -0.46
C VAL A 246 0.95 -13.32 -1.40
N PHE A 247 1.71 -12.74 -2.32
CA PHE A 247 2.53 -13.46 -3.30
C PHE A 247 3.97 -13.52 -2.82
N ARG A 248 4.53 -14.70 -2.76
CA ARG A 248 5.92 -14.91 -2.32
C ARG A 248 6.74 -15.54 -3.42
N THR A 249 7.98 -15.09 -3.56
CA THR A 249 8.94 -15.79 -4.42
C THR A 249 9.16 -17.20 -3.89
N GLY A 250 8.94 -18.19 -4.75
CA GLY A 250 9.05 -19.61 -4.37
C GLY A 250 7.71 -20.33 -4.17
N ASP A 251 6.58 -19.61 -4.15
CA ASP A 251 5.26 -20.24 -4.20
C ASP A 251 5.08 -20.97 -5.55
N SER A 252 4.44 -22.15 -5.54
CA SER A 252 4.29 -23.02 -6.72
C SER A 252 3.59 -22.34 -7.89
N ASP A 253 2.63 -21.47 -7.59
CA ASP A 253 1.76 -20.80 -8.58
C ASP A 253 2.29 -19.42 -8.97
N PHE A 254 3.34 -18.93 -8.32
CA PHE A 254 3.93 -17.62 -8.60
C PHE A 254 5.11 -17.74 -9.58
N PRO A 255 5.32 -16.81 -10.50
CA PRO A 255 6.42 -16.87 -11.46
C PRO A 255 7.77 -17.05 -10.78
N THR A 256 8.59 -17.97 -11.30
CA THR A 256 9.87 -18.37 -10.73
C THR A 256 10.91 -17.24 -10.73
N GLY A 257 11.94 -17.38 -9.88
CA GLY A 257 13.03 -16.40 -9.77
C GLY A 257 12.81 -15.40 -8.64
N ALA A 258 13.91 -14.85 -8.11
CA ALA A 258 13.86 -13.91 -6.98
C ALA A 258 13.73 -12.44 -7.44
N ASP A 259 14.12 -12.12 -8.67
CA ASP A 259 14.06 -10.75 -9.20
C ASP A 259 12.63 -10.34 -9.53
N LEU A 260 12.32 -9.06 -9.30
CA LEU A 260 11.08 -8.47 -9.77
C LEU A 260 11.12 -8.36 -11.30
N ASP A 261 10.14 -8.92 -11.97
CA ASP A 261 9.92 -8.83 -13.40
C ASP A 261 8.46 -8.47 -13.75
N GLU A 262 8.22 -8.18 -14.99
CA GLU A 262 6.89 -7.82 -15.49
C GLU A 262 5.88 -8.97 -15.30
N ALA A 263 6.32 -10.22 -15.45
CA ALA A 263 5.46 -11.39 -15.30
C ALA A 263 4.90 -11.51 -13.87
N LYS A 264 5.69 -11.16 -12.84
CA LYS A 264 5.24 -11.17 -11.43
C LYS A 264 4.21 -10.10 -11.14
N ILE A 265 4.42 -8.89 -11.66
CA ILE A 265 3.47 -7.79 -11.48
C ILE A 265 2.15 -8.14 -12.17
N ASN A 266 2.20 -8.57 -13.44
CA ASN A 266 1.00 -8.92 -14.20
C ASN A 266 0.27 -10.14 -13.62
N TYR A 267 1.01 -11.13 -13.08
CA TYR A 267 0.40 -12.24 -12.36
C TYR A 267 -0.39 -11.77 -11.14
N ALA A 268 0.22 -10.92 -10.30
CA ALA A 268 -0.42 -10.40 -9.11
C ALA A 268 -1.65 -9.55 -9.44
N LEU A 269 -1.52 -8.63 -10.42
CA LEU A 269 -2.64 -7.80 -10.89
C LEU A 269 -3.78 -8.65 -11.44
N ARG A 270 -3.47 -9.70 -12.24
CA ARG A 270 -4.47 -10.62 -12.76
C ARG A 270 -5.20 -11.38 -11.64
N LYS A 271 -4.48 -11.83 -10.61
CA LYS A 271 -5.09 -12.54 -9.47
C LYS A 271 -6.01 -11.61 -8.67
N ILE A 272 -5.59 -10.38 -8.40
CA ILE A 272 -6.43 -9.37 -7.73
C ILE A 272 -7.67 -9.07 -8.57
N TRP A 273 -7.51 -8.83 -9.87
CA TRP A 273 -8.61 -8.56 -10.79
C TRP A 273 -9.62 -9.72 -10.87
N ALA A 274 -9.13 -10.97 -10.85
CA ALA A 274 -9.99 -12.16 -10.91
C ALA A 274 -10.74 -12.45 -9.59
N SER A 275 -10.16 -12.07 -8.45
CA SER A 275 -10.71 -12.38 -7.11
C SER A 275 -11.51 -11.25 -6.48
N SER A 276 -11.38 -10.03 -6.97
CA SER A 276 -12.01 -8.86 -6.38
C SER A 276 -12.54 -7.88 -7.42
N ASN A 277 -13.39 -6.94 -6.97
CA ASN A 277 -13.80 -5.77 -7.75
C ASN A 277 -12.86 -4.57 -7.51
N GLY A 278 -11.60 -4.83 -7.15
CA GLY A 278 -10.58 -3.79 -6.94
C GLY A 278 -9.97 -3.35 -8.25
N ASN A 279 -9.59 -2.09 -8.30
CA ASN A 279 -8.81 -1.51 -9.39
C ASN A 279 -7.49 -1.01 -8.81
N VAL A 280 -6.43 -1.80 -8.93
CA VAL A 280 -5.10 -1.39 -8.46
C VAL A 280 -4.62 -0.20 -9.28
N ASP A 281 -4.51 0.95 -8.64
CA ASP A 281 -4.05 2.20 -9.24
C ASP A 281 -2.71 2.69 -8.67
N LEU A 282 -2.22 2.04 -7.60
CA LEU A 282 -1.02 2.44 -6.88
C LEU A 282 -0.09 1.26 -6.65
N ILE A 283 1.17 1.40 -7.11
CA ILE A 283 2.26 0.46 -6.84
C ILE A 283 3.26 1.15 -5.91
N VAL A 284 3.38 0.67 -4.66
CA VAL A 284 4.32 1.22 -3.69
C VAL A 284 5.55 0.33 -3.61
N VAL A 285 6.73 0.93 -3.81
CA VAL A 285 7.99 0.20 -3.93
C VAL A 285 9.14 0.91 -3.21
N GLY A 286 10.14 0.13 -2.80
CA GLY A 286 11.44 0.66 -2.41
C GLY A 286 12.28 1.08 -3.62
N GLY A 287 13.36 1.82 -3.38
CA GLY A 287 14.23 2.34 -4.45
C GLY A 287 14.83 1.27 -5.36
N PHE A 288 15.19 0.10 -4.80
CA PHE A 288 15.73 -1.01 -5.58
C PHE A 288 14.69 -1.58 -6.55
N GLN A 289 13.48 -1.86 -6.07
CA GLN A 289 12.42 -2.41 -6.91
C GLN A 289 11.95 -1.39 -7.96
N LYS A 290 11.96 -0.10 -7.65
CA LYS A 290 11.71 0.97 -8.64
C LYS A 290 12.71 0.91 -9.80
N ARG A 291 13.99 0.70 -9.49
CA ARG A 291 15.04 0.53 -10.51
C ARG A 291 14.79 -0.70 -11.39
N LYS A 292 14.35 -1.83 -10.80
CA LYS A 292 13.98 -3.03 -11.56
C LYS A 292 12.79 -2.75 -12.49
N ILE A 293 11.73 -2.07 -12.02
CA ILE A 293 10.59 -1.68 -12.85
C ILE A 293 11.04 -0.81 -14.03
N ASN A 294 11.87 0.19 -13.79
CA ASN A 294 12.40 1.03 -14.86
C ASN A 294 13.21 0.23 -15.89
N SER A 295 13.93 -0.82 -15.46
CA SER A 295 14.78 -1.62 -16.37
C SER A 295 13.97 -2.44 -17.37
N PHE A 296 12.86 -3.07 -16.97
CA PHE A 296 12.06 -3.84 -17.93
C PHE A 296 11.11 -2.94 -18.75
N LEU A 297 10.66 -1.81 -18.21
CA LEU A 297 9.91 -0.84 -18.99
C LEU A 297 10.76 -0.15 -20.07
N SER A 298 12.04 0.10 -19.80
CA SER A 298 12.95 0.66 -20.81
C SER A 298 13.27 -0.33 -21.94
N ALA A 299 13.25 -1.63 -21.66
CA ALA A 299 13.51 -2.67 -22.67
C ALA A 299 12.33 -2.82 -23.67
N SER A 300 11.11 -2.47 -23.28
CA SER A 300 9.92 -2.55 -24.15
C SER A 300 9.70 -1.29 -25.00
N ARG A 301 10.41 -0.18 -24.72
CA ARG A 301 10.33 1.03 -25.54
C ARG A 301 11.23 0.93 -26.76
N SER A 302 10.68 0.86 -27.97
CA SER A 302 11.43 1.07 -29.19
C SER A 302 11.73 2.56 -29.36
N TYR A 303 13.01 2.93 -29.27
CA TYR A 303 13.44 4.32 -29.47
C TYR A 303 13.35 4.71 -30.95
N ALA A 304 12.56 5.74 -31.26
CA ALA A 304 12.75 6.52 -32.46
C ALA A 304 14.00 7.42 -32.21
N GLY A 305 15.04 7.20 -32.99
CA GLY A 305 16.40 7.69 -32.73
C GLY A 305 16.66 9.18 -32.92
N SER A 306 15.84 10.08 -32.37
CA SER A 306 16.08 11.53 -32.48
C SER A 306 15.98 12.36 -31.19
N ASP A 307 15.73 11.77 -30.03
CA ASP A 307 15.67 12.55 -28.79
C ASP A 307 16.71 12.14 -27.75
N THR A 308 17.69 13.03 -27.55
CA THR A 308 18.76 12.94 -26.55
C THR A 308 18.34 13.37 -25.15
N LYS A 309 17.06 13.32 -24.80
CA LYS A 309 16.62 13.55 -23.42
C LYS A 309 16.45 12.23 -22.69
N PHE A 310 17.54 11.83 -22.06
CA PHE A 310 17.53 10.81 -21.02
C PHE A 310 16.72 11.30 -19.82
N THR A 311 15.95 10.36 -19.22
CA THR A 311 15.23 10.47 -17.95
C THR A 311 13.80 10.91 -18.05
N ASP A 312 12.96 10.08 -18.64
CA ASP A 312 11.61 9.97 -18.09
C ASP A 312 11.66 8.93 -16.97
N MET A 313 11.67 9.40 -15.73
CA MET A 313 11.37 8.54 -14.60
C MET A 313 9.95 8.03 -14.81
N VAL A 314 9.82 6.74 -15.08
CA VAL A 314 8.51 6.11 -15.28
C VAL A 314 7.78 6.15 -13.94
N ASN A 315 6.84 7.06 -13.80
CA ASN A 315 5.98 7.16 -12.62
C ASN A 315 4.63 6.47 -12.82
N VAL A 316 4.41 5.93 -14.01
CA VAL A 316 3.17 5.26 -14.40
C VAL A 316 3.51 3.93 -15.05
N TYR A 317 2.87 2.87 -14.61
CA TYR A 317 2.92 1.54 -15.19
C TYR A 317 1.56 1.23 -15.80
N GLU A 318 1.54 1.00 -17.10
CA GLU A 318 0.35 0.58 -17.84
C GLU A 318 0.39 -0.93 -18.01
N SER A 319 -0.62 -1.61 -17.48
CA SER A 319 -0.81 -3.05 -17.59
C SER A 319 -2.12 -3.36 -18.28
N ASP A 320 -2.32 -4.64 -18.65
CA ASP A 320 -3.58 -5.13 -19.23
C ASP A 320 -4.78 -4.97 -18.28
N PHE A 321 -4.53 -4.74 -16.98
CA PHE A 321 -5.55 -4.67 -15.93
C PHE A 321 -5.78 -3.24 -15.41
N GLY A 322 -5.08 -2.25 -15.92
CA GLY A 322 -5.24 -0.86 -15.53
C GLY A 322 -3.92 -0.08 -15.53
N VAL A 323 -4.04 1.20 -15.24
CA VAL A 323 -2.92 2.13 -15.16
C VAL A 323 -2.58 2.37 -13.70
N CYS A 324 -1.36 2.03 -13.30
CA CYS A 324 -0.89 2.15 -11.93
C CYS A 324 0.15 3.27 -11.81
N ARG A 325 -0.02 4.14 -10.83
CA ARG A 325 1.01 5.12 -10.44
C ARG A 325 2.03 4.45 -9.54
N ILE A 326 3.32 4.68 -9.80
CA ILE A 326 4.40 4.13 -8.98
C ILE A 326 4.83 5.15 -7.94
N VAL A 327 4.72 4.79 -6.68
CA VAL A 327 5.16 5.58 -5.54
C VAL A 327 6.37 4.93 -4.91
N THR A 328 7.46 5.70 -4.77
CA THR A 328 8.69 5.21 -4.17
C THR A 328 8.76 5.68 -2.74
N THR A 329 8.82 4.75 -1.80
CA THR A 329 8.98 5.03 -0.37
C THR A 329 10.24 4.39 0.20
N ARG A 330 10.82 5.02 1.22
CA ARG A 330 11.98 4.48 1.96
C ARG A 330 11.56 3.53 3.07
N TRP A 331 10.29 3.61 3.48
CA TRP A 331 9.76 2.92 4.65
C TRP A 331 9.30 1.49 4.37
N LEU A 332 9.08 1.15 3.10
CA LEU A 332 8.74 -0.21 2.71
C LEU A 332 10.01 -1.08 2.67
N PRO A 333 9.98 -2.33 3.20
CA PRO A 333 11.07 -3.28 3.03
C PRO A 333 11.49 -3.43 1.57
N GLN A 334 12.78 -3.48 1.31
CA GLN A 334 13.34 -3.48 -0.06
C GLN A 334 12.95 -4.71 -0.88
N ASP A 335 12.61 -5.81 -0.23
CA ASP A 335 12.17 -7.08 -0.83
C ASP A 335 10.67 -7.16 -1.11
N THR A 336 9.96 -6.05 -0.88
CA THR A 336 8.49 -6.00 -0.88
C THR A 336 7.95 -4.98 -1.88
N VAL A 337 6.83 -5.31 -2.52
CA VAL A 337 6.03 -4.43 -3.37
C VAL A 337 4.58 -4.49 -2.91
N LEU A 338 3.94 -3.33 -2.74
CA LEU A 338 2.51 -3.23 -2.46
C LEU A 338 1.75 -2.84 -3.73
N LEU A 339 0.62 -3.48 -3.96
CA LEU A 339 -0.33 -3.23 -5.03
C LEU A 339 -1.63 -2.78 -4.38
N LEU A 340 -1.99 -1.52 -4.53
CA LEU A 340 -3.06 -0.89 -3.74
C LEU A 340 -4.11 -0.24 -4.64
N ASP A 341 -5.35 -0.23 -4.17
CA ASP A 341 -6.45 0.56 -4.70
C ASP A 341 -6.63 1.79 -3.78
N SER A 342 -6.17 2.95 -4.23
CA SER A 342 -6.16 4.18 -3.42
C SER A 342 -7.56 4.61 -2.99
N SER A 343 -8.60 4.27 -3.76
CA SER A 343 -9.99 4.61 -3.44
C SER A 343 -10.54 3.87 -2.21
N ARG A 344 -9.86 2.81 -1.77
CA ARG A 344 -10.26 1.93 -0.68
C ARG A 344 -9.39 2.07 0.57
N ILE A 345 -8.41 2.96 0.54
CA ILE A 345 -7.52 3.25 1.67
C ILE A 345 -7.73 4.70 2.10
N ALA A 346 -7.85 4.91 3.40
CA ALA A 346 -7.89 6.25 3.97
C ALA A 346 -7.15 6.28 5.30
N VAL A 347 -6.38 7.35 5.52
CA VAL A 347 -5.73 7.63 6.80
C VAL A 347 -6.58 8.68 7.52
N LEU A 348 -7.28 8.28 8.57
CA LEU A 348 -8.29 9.10 9.22
C LEU A 348 -7.78 9.64 10.56
N PRO A 349 -7.84 10.95 10.82
CA PRO A 349 -7.66 11.49 12.15
C PRO A 349 -8.87 11.13 13.02
N LEU A 350 -8.68 10.99 14.32
CA LEU A 350 -9.78 10.97 15.27
C LEU A 350 -10.38 12.38 15.35
N ALA A 351 -11.71 12.48 15.39
CA ALA A 351 -12.43 13.75 15.38
C ALA A 351 -11.88 14.75 16.39
N GLY A 352 -11.44 15.93 15.90
CA GLY A 352 -10.81 16.97 16.71
C GLY A 352 -9.42 16.64 17.23
N ARG A 353 -8.75 15.58 16.73
CA ARG A 353 -7.42 15.17 17.17
C ARG A 353 -6.43 14.97 16.01
N SER A 354 -6.60 15.69 14.91
CA SER A 354 -5.52 15.88 13.94
C SER A 354 -4.33 16.59 14.62
N PHE A 355 -3.13 16.49 14.05
CA PHE A 355 -1.95 17.10 14.69
C PHE A 355 -2.18 18.56 15.10
N TYR A 356 -2.01 18.84 16.39
CA TYR A 356 -2.10 20.17 16.97
C TYR A 356 -1.08 20.35 18.10
N PHE A 357 -0.68 21.59 18.33
CA PHE A 357 0.19 21.95 19.43
C PHE A 357 -0.64 22.30 20.66
N LYS A 358 -0.31 21.68 21.79
CA LYS A 358 -0.90 21.95 23.10
C LYS A 358 0.16 22.58 24.02
N PRO A 359 0.05 23.85 24.34
CA PRO A 359 0.95 24.46 25.34
C PRO A 359 0.75 23.81 26.71
N LEU A 360 1.84 23.56 27.42
CA LEU A 360 1.85 23.00 28.75
C LEU A 360 2.31 24.08 29.75
N ALA A 361 1.92 23.93 31.00
CA ALA A 361 2.39 24.82 32.06
C ALA A 361 3.87 24.52 32.36
N SER A 362 4.71 25.56 32.38
CA SER A 362 6.11 25.47 32.81
C SER A 362 6.21 25.57 34.31
N SER A 363 7.14 24.82 34.90
CA SER A 363 7.48 24.91 36.34
C SER A 363 8.80 25.67 36.61
N GLY A 364 9.45 26.18 35.55
CA GLY A 364 10.73 26.87 35.58
C GLY A 364 10.85 27.91 34.46
N ASP A 365 12.07 28.38 34.18
CA ASP A 365 12.39 29.35 33.15
C ASP A 365 12.55 28.64 31.78
N TYR A 366 11.44 28.09 31.29
CA TYR A 366 11.32 27.47 29.97
C TYR A 366 9.88 27.48 29.49
N GLU A 367 9.68 27.49 28.19
CA GLU A 367 8.39 27.23 27.55
C GLU A 367 8.33 25.79 27.06
N CYS A 368 7.22 25.12 27.33
CA CYS A 368 7.02 23.76 26.87
C CYS A 368 5.63 23.54 26.29
N GLY A 369 5.55 22.56 25.39
CA GLY A 369 4.30 22.12 24.79
C GLY A 369 4.43 20.74 24.19
N GLU A 370 3.32 20.21 23.80
CA GLU A 370 3.21 18.88 23.22
C GLU A 370 2.48 18.96 21.87
N LEU A 371 3.09 18.38 20.84
CA LEU A 371 2.41 18.06 19.58
C LEU A 371 1.71 16.72 19.75
N ILE A 372 0.42 16.68 19.47
CA ILE A 372 -0.40 15.47 19.60
C ILE A 372 -1.21 15.28 18.35
N GLY A 373 -1.28 14.02 17.86
CA GLY A 373 -2.18 13.60 16.82
C GLY A 373 -2.65 12.17 17.07
N GLU A 374 -3.85 11.84 16.62
CA GLU A 374 -4.40 10.51 16.77
C GLU A 374 -5.01 10.07 15.44
N TYR A 375 -4.51 8.97 14.87
CA TYR A 375 -4.83 8.52 13.52
C TYR A 375 -5.12 7.02 13.48
N THR A 376 -5.86 6.61 12.46
CA THR A 376 -6.11 5.20 12.12
C THR A 376 -6.10 5.01 10.60
N VAL A 377 -5.86 3.79 10.16
CA VAL A 377 -5.95 3.38 8.76
C VAL A 377 -7.25 2.62 8.55
N GLU A 378 -8.04 3.05 7.59
CA GLU A 378 -9.15 2.29 7.02
C GLU A 378 -8.70 1.65 5.72
N LEU A 379 -8.80 0.32 5.61
CA LEU A 379 -8.51 -0.44 4.39
C LEU A 379 -9.71 -1.32 4.09
N LYS A 380 -10.50 -0.90 3.11
CA LYS A 380 -11.72 -1.61 2.67
C LYS A 380 -11.39 -2.66 1.63
N ASN A 381 -12.13 -3.76 1.67
CA ASN A 381 -12.00 -4.86 0.72
C ASN A 381 -10.53 -5.28 0.55
N GLU A 382 -10.02 -5.96 1.55
CA GLU A 382 -8.62 -6.40 1.60
C GLU A 382 -8.22 -7.18 0.35
N ALA A 383 -9.14 -7.95 -0.26
CA ALA A 383 -8.90 -8.70 -1.49
C ALA A 383 -8.67 -7.82 -2.74
N ALA A 384 -8.99 -6.50 -2.67
CA ALA A 384 -8.69 -5.55 -3.74
C ALA A 384 -7.23 -5.08 -3.77
N HIS A 385 -6.46 -5.47 -2.76
CA HIS A 385 -5.06 -5.12 -2.60
C HIS A 385 -4.19 -6.37 -2.65
N GLY A 386 -2.88 -6.19 -2.83
CA GLY A 386 -1.93 -7.30 -2.82
C GLY A 386 -0.54 -6.88 -2.38
N ILE A 387 0.24 -7.88 -2.00
CA ILE A 387 1.63 -7.72 -1.59
C ILE A 387 2.50 -8.80 -2.22
N ILE A 388 3.63 -8.40 -2.79
CA ILE A 388 4.67 -9.31 -3.27
C ILE A 388 5.84 -9.23 -2.28
N ARG A 389 6.34 -10.36 -1.81
CA ARG A 389 7.41 -10.46 -0.81
C ARG A 389 8.50 -11.43 -1.22
N GLY A 390 9.68 -11.26 -0.62
CA GLY A 390 10.82 -12.16 -0.82
C GLY A 390 11.55 -11.89 -2.14
N LEU A 391 11.45 -10.67 -2.66
CA LEU A 391 12.14 -10.25 -3.87
C LEU A 391 13.64 -10.04 -3.58
N SER A 392 14.48 -10.27 -4.60
CA SER A 392 15.91 -9.95 -4.54
C SER A 392 16.13 -8.45 -4.27
N VAL A 393 17.14 -8.16 -3.47
CA VAL A 393 17.57 -6.79 -3.11
C VAL A 393 19.01 -6.50 -3.53
N SER A 394 19.64 -7.38 -4.30
CA SER A 394 21.03 -7.28 -4.77
C SER A 394 21.16 -7.68 -6.25
#